data_7ea222d167e89f0dd46e7bcd350d728a
#
_entry.id   7ea222d167e89f0dd46e7bcd350d728a
#
_cell.length_a   1.000
_cell.length_b   1.000
_cell.length_c   1.000
_cell.angle_alpha   90.00
_cell.angle_beta   90.00
_cell.angle_gamma   90.00
#
_symmetry.space_group_name_H-M   'P 1'
#
loop_
_entity.id
_entity.type
_entity.pdbx_description
1 polymer ?
#
loop_
_entity_poly.entity_id
_entity_poly.type
_entity_poly.pdbx_seq_one_letter_code
_entity_poly.pdbx_strand_id
1 'polypeptide(L)'
;MAGSGDPLPLNIFDLIFIAEPPIVRFFSYRFPHPTADFIGGVVPALKSSLSATLHDFYPLAGKICYSGDNLVIRYEHGDSVPFTLAEYYDADDFDDISGYHDRHRSKFRPLFSHLESDKDGEKRLLAVQITVFPNAGFVIAVTTNHAAIDGRSVMHFMRSWASACRAAEPVELIRPSFDRSSVKLAQTISPRDFKKFFENILQDNSPVVTDDNAVLATFKVSKADIEKLKQRVSAVVGICSSFSVTSACAWVSLLRARDYNNKSETRAVLNFSADCRARLSPRLPPEYLGNCLKPCFCEAMVSDLMAEDGVEFACELIQKTVKQLSEGEVMEGWEKLAMFAAAEERMSVNGSPRFGAYDIDFGWGKPVKVDFPVLKTGCIALLDCGDEQGGIEFEVALTEKEMKEFRAHFMAVISLG
;
A
#
# COMPACT_ATOMS: atom_id res chain seq x y z
N MET A 1 -21.79 -17.23 15.43
CA MET A 1 -21.99 -16.99 13.99
C MET A 1 -22.45 -15.55 13.84
N ALA A 2 -21.69 -14.71 13.16
CA ALA A 2 -22.14 -13.38 12.82
C ALA A 2 -23.35 -13.54 11.89
N GLY A 3 -24.48 -12.93 12.24
CA GLY A 3 -25.62 -12.84 11.32
C GLY A 3 -25.23 -12.05 10.07
N SER A 4 -25.96 -12.20 8.96
CA SER A 4 -25.80 -11.35 7.80
C SER A 4 -25.97 -9.88 8.29
N GLY A 5 -24.88 -9.12 8.26
CA GLY A 5 -24.94 -7.69 8.59
C GLY A 5 -25.63 -6.92 7.46
N ASP A 6 -26.16 -5.74 7.78
CA ASP A 6 -26.67 -4.84 6.74
C ASP A 6 -25.56 -4.55 5.71
N PRO A 7 -25.88 -4.47 4.41
CA PRO A 7 -24.91 -4.11 3.40
C PRO A 7 -24.24 -2.75 3.69
N LEU A 8 -22.92 -2.69 3.58
CA LEU A 8 -22.15 -1.48 3.83
C LEU A 8 -22.03 -0.69 2.52
N PRO A 9 -22.66 0.47 2.37
CA PRO A 9 -22.56 1.27 1.16
C PRO A 9 -21.11 1.78 0.97
N LEU A 10 -20.58 1.71 -0.26
CA LEU A 10 -19.31 2.33 -0.58
C LEU A 10 -19.48 3.86 -0.53
N ASN A 11 -18.54 4.51 0.12
CA ASN A 11 -18.46 5.97 0.18
C ASN A 11 -17.45 6.49 -0.87
N ILE A 12 -17.34 7.81 -0.99
CA ILE A 12 -16.45 8.44 -1.99
C ILE A 12 -14.98 8.02 -1.86
N PHE A 13 -14.50 7.81 -0.62
CA PHE A 13 -13.12 7.34 -0.39
C PHE A 13 -12.90 5.90 -0.85
N ASP A 14 -13.95 5.09 -0.93
CA ASP A 14 -13.91 3.73 -1.45
C ASP A 14 -13.98 3.72 -2.98
N LEU A 15 -14.86 4.58 -3.53
CA LEU A 15 -15.16 4.61 -4.96
C LEU A 15 -13.97 5.01 -5.83
N ILE A 16 -13.04 5.84 -5.35
CA ILE A 16 -11.84 6.21 -6.10
C ILE A 16 -10.93 5.00 -6.40
N PHE A 17 -11.05 3.94 -5.62
CA PHE A 17 -10.28 2.73 -5.80
C PHE A 17 -11.03 1.60 -6.52
N ILE A 18 -12.28 1.85 -7.00
CA ILE A 18 -13.12 0.79 -7.58
C ILE A 18 -12.54 0.18 -8.88
N ALA A 19 -11.78 0.99 -9.62
CA ALA A 19 -11.10 0.59 -10.84
C ALA A 19 -9.64 0.18 -10.61
N GLU A 20 -9.10 0.38 -9.40
CA GLU A 20 -7.74 0.01 -9.10
C GLU A 20 -7.59 -1.52 -9.00
N PRO A 21 -6.44 -2.07 -9.43
CA PRO A 21 -6.16 -3.48 -9.23
C PRO A 21 -6.05 -3.81 -7.74
N PRO A 22 -6.27 -5.08 -7.36
CA PRO A 22 -6.04 -5.52 -6.00
C PRO A 22 -4.62 -5.23 -5.52
N ILE A 23 -4.50 -4.86 -4.24
CA ILE A 23 -3.19 -4.69 -3.60
C ILE A 23 -2.76 -6.01 -2.98
N VAL A 24 -1.51 -6.37 -3.21
CA VAL A 24 -0.89 -7.55 -2.60
C VAL A 24 0.21 -7.09 -1.65
N ARG A 25 0.24 -7.67 -0.45
CA ARG A 25 1.33 -7.53 0.51
C ARG A 25 1.89 -8.87 0.86
N PHE A 26 3.21 -8.96 0.89
CA PHE A 26 3.94 -10.13 1.37
C PHE A 26 4.54 -9.86 2.73
N PHE A 27 4.45 -10.88 3.58
CA PHE A 27 5.15 -10.95 4.85
C PHE A 27 5.96 -12.24 4.84
N SER A 28 7.29 -12.12 4.76
CA SER A 28 8.21 -13.25 4.68
C SER A 28 8.77 -13.57 6.08
N TYR A 29 8.68 -14.82 6.49
CA TYR A 29 9.08 -15.30 7.82
C TYR A 29 10.11 -16.41 7.71
N ARG A 30 11.15 -16.39 8.56
CA ARG A 30 12.06 -17.52 8.70
C ARG A 30 11.36 -18.68 9.40
N PHE A 31 11.50 -19.86 8.85
CA PHE A 31 11.02 -21.10 9.43
C PHE A 31 11.92 -22.25 8.97
N PRO A 32 13.08 -22.46 9.63
CA PRO A 32 14.10 -23.44 9.23
C PRO A 32 13.71 -24.87 9.68
N HIS A 33 12.51 -25.31 9.33
CA HIS A 33 11.96 -26.62 9.67
C HIS A 33 11.36 -27.28 8.41
N PRO A 34 11.22 -28.61 8.42
CA PRO A 34 10.59 -29.35 7.31
C PRO A 34 9.17 -28.88 7.03
N THR A 35 8.75 -28.98 5.76
CA THR A 35 7.37 -28.67 5.33
C THR A 35 6.33 -29.46 6.14
N ALA A 36 6.62 -30.69 6.55
CA ALA A 36 5.70 -31.50 7.36
C ALA A 36 5.34 -30.83 8.71
N ASP A 37 6.32 -30.22 9.38
CA ASP A 37 6.12 -29.50 10.64
C ASP A 37 5.27 -28.22 10.41
N PHE A 38 5.50 -27.56 9.28
CA PHE A 38 4.71 -26.41 8.88
C PHE A 38 3.23 -26.80 8.66
N ILE A 39 2.99 -27.85 7.87
CA ILE A 39 1.63 -28.32 7.56
C ILE A 39 0.92 -28.82 8.84
N GLY A 40 1.65 -29.52 9.71
CA GLY A 40 1.08 -30.09 10.94
C GLY A 40 0.80 -29.08 12.05
N GLY A 41 1.60 -28.03 12.15
CA GLY A 41 1.55 -27.06 13.25
C GLY A 41 1.10 -25.65 12.82
N VAL A 42 1.79 -25.06 11.85
CA VAL A 42 1.58 -23.66 11.47
C VAL A 42 0.27 -23.43 10.71
N VAL A 43 -0.03 -24.27 9.72
CA VAL A 43 -1.22 -24.11 8.88
C VAL A 43 -2.53 -24.20 9.68
N PRO A 44 -2.73 -25.17 10.59
CA PRO A 44 -3.91 -25.21 11.44
C PRO A 44 -4.09 -23.97 12.31
N ALA A 45 -2.99 -23.47 12.90
CA ALA A 45 -3.00 -22.26 13.73
C ALA A 45 -3.38 -21.02 12.91
N LEU A 46 -2.79 -20.83 11.73
CA LEU A 46 -3.13 -19.74 10.82
C LEU A 46 -4.61 -19.79 10.37
N LYS A 47 -5.12 -20.99 10.02
CA LYS A 47 -6.52 -21.14 9.60
C LYS A 47 -7.50 -20.87 10.73
N SER A 48 -7.25 -21.43 11.91
CA SER A 48 -8.12 -21.25 13.07
C SER A 48 -8.18 -19.78 13.50
N SER A 49 -7.02 -19.14 13.62
CA SER A 49 -6.93 -17.73 14.01
C SER A 49 -7.50 -16.78 12.95
N LEU A 50 -7.32 -17.09 11.65
CA LEU A 50 -7.97 -16.33 10.56
C LEU A 50 -9.49 -16.41 10.65
N SER A 51 -10.03 -17.62 10.87
CA SER A 51 -11.47 -17.82 11.04
C SER A 51 -12.02 -17.05 12.24
N ALA A 52 -11.30 -17.05 13.37
CA ALA A 52 -11.67 -16.29 14.56
C ALA A 52 -11.64 -14.76 14.28
N THR A 53 -10.60 -14.28 13.62
CA THR A 53 -10.45 -12.86 13.27
C THR A 53 -11.55 -12.41 12.29
N LEU A 54 -11.88 -13.23 11.30
CA LEU A 54 -12.94 -12.93 10.34
C LEU A 54 -14.34 -12.87 10.98
N HIS A 55 -14.53 -13.39 12.19
CA HIS A 55 -15.77 -13.18 12.92
C HIS A 55 -16.02 -11.70 13.21
N ASP A 56 -14.98 -10.96 13.62
CA ASP A 56 -15.07 -9.51 13.86
C ASP A 56 -14.87 -8.69 12.57
N PHE A 57 -14.10 -9.21 11.61
CA PHE A 57 -13.83 -8.58 10.31
C PHE A 57 -14.68 -9.18 9.18
N TYR A 58 -15.89 -9.65 9.49
CA TYR A 58 -16.75 -10.40 8.57
C TYR A 58 -16.98 -9.74 7.20
N PRO A 59 -17.03 -8.39 7.04
CA PRO A 59 -17.22 -7.81 5.72
C PRO A 59 -16.11 -8.20 4.73
N LEU A 60 -14.90 -8.50 5.22
CA LEU A 60 -13.78 -8.91 4.34
C LEU A 60 -13.99 -10.29 3.70
N ALA A 61 -14.86 -11.14 4.25
CA ALA A 61 -15.26 -12.39 3.61
C ALA A 61 -16.34 -12.21 2.54
N GLY A 62 -16.98 -11.04 2.49
CA GLY A 62 -18.01 -10.71 1.52
C GLY A 62 -17.48 -10.24 0.17
N LYS A 63 -18.31 -9.50 -0.54
CA LYS A 63 -18.10 -9.06 -1.92
C LYS A 63 -18.58 -7.63 -2.13
N ILE A 64 -18.02 -6.94 -3.13
CA ILE A 64 -18.59 -5.71 -3.69
C ILE A 64 -19.59 -6.10 -4.77
N CYS A 65 -20.82 -5.64 -4.60
CA CYS A 65 -21.92 -5.86 -5.54
C CYS A 65 -22.83 -4.63 -5.65
N TYR A 66 -23.73 -4.65 -6.63
CA TYR A 66 -24.77 -3.64 -6.73
C TYR A 66 -25.96 -3.96 -5.82
N SER A 67 -26.47 -2.93 -5.15
CA SER A 67 -27.76 -2.93 -4.44
C SER A 67 -28.58 -1.74 -4.95
N GLY A 68 -29.46 -1.97 -5.91
CA GLY A 68 -30.06 -0.91 -6.71
C GLY A 68 -28.98 -0.16 -7.50
N ASP A 69 -28.94 1.17 -7.39
CA ASP A 69 -27.93 2.01 -8.03
C ASP A 69 -26.65 2.19 -7.20
N ASN A 70 -26.57 1.60 -6.00
CA ASN A 70 -25.44 1.76 -5.10
C ASN A 70 -24.50 0.55 -5.13
N LEU A 71 -23.20 0.80 -5.01
CA LEU A 71 -22.22 -0.23 -4.73
C LEU A 71 -22.12 -0.44 -3.21
N VAL A 72 -22.15 -1.69 -2.79
CA VAL A 72 -22.11 -2.08 -1.38
C VAL A 72 -21.12 -3.22 -1.16
N ILE A 73 -20.58 -3.31 0.02
CA ILE A 73 -19.97 -4.53 0.54
C ILE A 73 -21.10 -5.33 1.17
N ARG A 74 -21.32 -6.54 0.67
CA ARG A 74 -22.33 -7.48 1.18
C ARG A 74 -21.65 -8.76 1.67
N TYR A 75 -21.97 -9.15 2.87
CA TYR A 75 -21.59 -10.42 3.45
C TYR A 75 -22.85 -11.26 3.67
N GLU A 76 -22.83 -12.49 3.18
CA GLU A 76 -23.89 -13.46 3.36
C GLU A 76 -23.37 -14.68 4.12
N HIS A 77 -24.27 -15.35 4.84
CA HIS A 77 -23.90 -16.57 5.56
C HIS A 77 -23.38 -17.63 4.57
N GLY A 78 -22.17 -18.10 4.78
CA GLY A 78 -21.48 -19.03 3.87
C GLY A 78 -20.40 -18.38 2.99
N ASP A 79 -20.34 -17.05 2.94
CA ASP A 79 -19.21 -16.37 2.32
C ASP A 79 -17.90 -16.70 3.04
N SER A 80 -16.83 -16.81 2.29
CA SER A 80 -15.52 -17.23 2.80
C SER A 80 -14.37 -16.56 2.09
N VAL A 81 -13.24 -16.47 2.79
CA VAL A 81 -11.97 -16.01 2.24
C VAL A 81 -11.22 -17.21 1.65
N PRO A 82 -10.82 -17.18 0.36
CA PRO A 82 -9.92 -18.18 -0.18
C PRO A 82 -8.60 -18.22 0.61
N PHE A 83 -8.24 -19.46 1.02
CA PHE A 83 -6.97 -19.72 1.70
C PHE A 83 -6.21 -20.79 0.92
N THR A 84 -5.18 -20.36 0.21
CA THR A 84 -4.32 -21.22 -0.61
C THR A 84 -3.07 -21.63 0.16
N LEU A 85 -2.71 -22.90 0.11
CA LEU A 85 -1.42 -23.40 0.58
C LEU A 85 -0.63 -23.89 -0.63
N ALA A 86 0.57 -23.35 -0.79
CA ALA A 86 1.51 -23.74 -1.85
C ALA A 86 2.87 -24.09 -1.25
N GLU A 87 3.64 -24.89 -1.96
CA GLU A 87 5.03 -25.20 -1.65
C GLU A 87 5.91 -24.79 -2.82
N TYR A 88 6.99 -24.09 -2.52
CA TYR A 88 7.99 -23.70 -3.50
C TYR A 88 9.11 -24.72 -3.50
N TYR A 89 9.48 -25.21 -4.65
CA TYR A 89 10.41 -26.37 -4.74
C TYR A 89 11.86 -26.04 -4.44
N ASP A 90 12.26 -24.77 -4.62
CA ASP A 90 13.64 -24.34 -4.40
C ASP A 90 13.74 -23.54 -3.09
N ALA A 91 14.47 -24.07 -2.11
CA ALA A 91 14.67 -23.43 -0.82
C ALA A 91 15.55 -22.17 -0.91
N ASP A 92 16.49 -22.13 -1.88
CA ASP A 92 17.41 -21.02 -2.08
C ASP A 92 16.68 -19.77 -2.59
N ASP A 93 15.51 -19.94 -3.19
CA ASP A 93 14.64 -18.86 -3.63
C ASP A 93 14.05 -18.01 -2.48
N PHE A 94 14.01 -18.54 -1.24
CA PHE A 94 13.49 -17.75 -0.10
C PHE A 94 14.34 -16.51 0.17
N ASP A 95 15.67 -16.65 0.15
CA ASP A 95 16.59 -15.53 0.38
C ASP A 95 16.59 -14.54 -0.78
N ASP A 96 16.39 -15.02 -2.00
CA ASP A 96 16.20 -14.17 -3.16
C ASP A 96 14.88 -13.39 -3.06
N ILE A 97 13.76 -14.07 -2.80
CA ILE A 97 12.43 -13.44 -2.67
C ILE A 97 12.40 -12.42 -1.52
N SER A 98 12.99 -12.74 -0.37
CA SER A 98 13.02 -11.85 0.79
C SER A 98 14.20 -10.88 0.83
N GLY A 99 14.96 -10.77 -0.26
CA GLY A 99 16.12 -9.90 -0.37
C GLY A 99 15.76 -8.43 -0.62
N TYR A 100 16.78 -7.56 -0.57
CA TYR A 100 16.66 -6.11 -0.82
C TYR A 100 17.16 -5.71 -2.22
N HIS A 101 17.84 -6.62 -2.90
CA HIS A 101 18.40 -6.43 -4.23
C HIS A 101 17.31 -6.34 -5.31
N ASP A 102 17.74 -6.18 -6.54
CA ASP A 102 16.89 -6.16 -7.71
C ASP A 102 16.28 -7.54 -7.96
N ARG A 103 14.95 -7.64 -7.89
CA ARG A 103 14.20 -8.89 -8.03
C ARG A 103 13.20 -8.75 -9.15
N HIS A 104 13.19 -9.67 -10.10
CA HIS A 104 12.22 -9.67 -11.18
C HIS A 104 10.80 -9.91 -10.64
N ARG A 105 9.86 -9.07 -11.05
CA ARG A 105 8.45 -9.15 -10.64
C ARG A 105 7.84 -10.51 -10.93
N SER A 106 8.22 -11.16 -12.02
CA SER A 106 7.73 -12.48 -12.42
C SER A 106 7.91 -13.55 -11.34
N LYS A 107 8.95 -13.45 -10.50
CA LYS A 107 9.20 -14.38 -9.38
C LYS A 107 8.10 -14.34 -8.30
N PHE A 108 7.41 -13.22 -8.17
CA PHE A 108 6.38 -13.06 -7.13
C PHE A 108 5.00 -13.57 -7.58
N ARG A 109 4.75 -13.72 -8.88
CA ARG A 109 3.45 -14.14 -9.40
C ARG A 109 2.89 -15.45 -8.81
N PRO A 110 3.68 -16.52 -8.66
CA PRO A 110 3.15 -17.77 -8.09
C PRO A 110 2.88 -17.70 -6.58
N LEU A 111 3.28 -16.62 -5.90
CA LEU A 111 3.27 -16.51 -4.45
C LEU A 111 2.00 -15.86 -3.90
N PHE A 112 1.05 -15.46 -4.73
CA PHE A 112 -0.21 -14.86 -4.28
C PHE A 112 -1.41 -15.30 -5.11
N SER A 113 -2.57 -15.36 -4.46
CA SER A 113 -3.84 -15.63 -5.11
C SER A 113 -4.48 -14.35 -5.63
N HIS A 114 -5.01 -14.40 -6.84
CA HIS A 114 -5.80 -13.31 -7.41
C HIS A 114 -7.19 -13.25 -6.77
N LEU A 115 -7.78 -12.04 -6.75
CA LEU A 115 -9.20 -11.87 -6.43
C LEU A 115 -10.02 -12.10 -7.69
N GLU A 116 -10.68 -13.23 -7.73
CA GLU A 116 -11.59 -13.57 -8.83
C GLU A 116 -12.92 -12.84 -8.65
N SER A 117 -13.47 -12.34 -9.76
CA SER A 117 -14.88 -11.97 -9.81
C SER A 117 -15.70 -13.22 -10.05
N ASP A 118 -16.87 -13.32 -9.42
CA ASP A 118 -17.78 -14.41 -9.70
C ASP A 118 -18.52 -14.25 -11.03
N LYS A 119 -19.43 -15.18 -11.35
CA LYS A 119 -20.18 -15.19 -12.62
C LYS A 119 -21.08 -13.98 -12.79
N ASP A 120 -21.46 -13.34 -11.69
CA ASP A 120 -22.31 -12.15 -11.66
C ASP A 120 -21.48 -10.84 -11.66
N GLY A 121 -20.16 -10.96 -11.75
CA GLY A 121 -19.21 -9.83 -11.73
C GLY A 121 -18.98 -9.24 -10.35
N GLU A 122 -19.44 -9.91 -9.29
CA GLU A 122 -19.19 -9.51 -7.91
C GLU A 122 -17.71 -9.70 -7.56
N LYS A 123 -17.11 -8.69 -6.91
CA LYS A 123 -15.67 -8.67 -6.63
C LYS A 123 -15.40 -9.13 -5.19
N ARG A 124 -14.62 -10.17 -5.02
CA ARG A 124 -14.11 -10.59 -3.70
C ARG A 124 -13.23 -9.51 -3.09
N LEU A 125 -13.15 -9.47 -1.76
CA LEU A 125 -12.44 -8.43 -1.01
C LEU A 125 -11.08 -8.87 -0.49
N LEU A 126 -10.92 -10.14 -0.17
CA LEU A 126 -9.75 -10.69 0.48
C LEU A 126 -9.43 -12.09 -0.04
N ALA A 127 -8.16 -12.37 -0.26
CA ALA A 127 -7.62 -13.71 -0.44
C ALA A 127 -6.29 -13.83 0.32
N VAL A 128 -5.99 -15.01 0.82
CA VAL A 128 -4.76 -15.33 1.52
C VAL A 128 -4.07 -16.51 0.83
N GLN A 129 -2.79 -16.39 0.57
CA GLN A 129 -1.95 -17.49 0.16
C GLN A 129 -0.76 -17.62 1.08
N ILE A 130 -0.49 -18.84 1.50
CA ILE A 130 0.72 -19.19 2.22
C ILE A 130 1.58 -20.03 1.28
N THR A 131 2.81 -19.58 1.06
CA THR A 131 3.79 -20.33 0.27
C THR A 131 4.96 -20.73 1.15
N VAL A 132 5.20 -22.04 1.25
CA VAL A 132 6.27 -22.62 2.07
C VAL A 132 7.50 -22.83 1.21
N PHE A 133 8.65 -22.46 1.75
CA PHE A 133 9.98 -22.77 1.22
C PHE A 133 10.64 -23.76 2.19
N PRO A 134 10.79 -25.03 1.80
CA PRO A 134 11.23 -26.10 2.69
C PRO A 134 12.54 -25.76 3.40
N ASN A 135 12.56 -25.91 4.72
CA ASN A 135 13.72 -25.62 5.61
C ASN A 135 14.25 -24.19 5.59
N ALA A 136 13.56 -23.24 4.95
CA ALA A 136 14.00 -21.85 4.85
C ALA A 136 13.00 -20.86 5.48
N GLY A 137 11.73 -20.92 5.08
CA GLY A 137 10.74 -19.96 5.54
C GLY A 137 9.39 -20.11 4.88
N PHE A 138 8.57 -19.12 5.04
CA PHE A 138 7.27 -19.02 4.36
C PHE A 138 6.90 -17.57 4.09
N VAL A 139 6.04 -17.38 3.10
CA VAL A 139 5.45 -16.09 2.75
C VAL A 139 3.96 -16.14 3.01
N ILE A 140 3.45 -15.17 3.75
CA ILE A 140 2.02 -14.86 3.85
C ILE A 140 1.72 -13.77 2.83
N ALA A 141 0.98 -14.10 1.79
CA ALA A 141 0.49 -13.15 0.81
C ALA A 141 -0.96 -12.80 1.12
N VAL A 142 -1.24 -11.51 1.25
CA VAL A 142 -2.59 -10.99 1.49
C VAL A 142 -2.96 -10.10 0.31
N THR A 143 -3.95 -10.55 -0.46
CA THR A 143 -4.52 -9.83 -1.59
C THR A 143 -5.81 -9.16 -1.15
N THR A 144 -5.91 -7.84 -1.31
CA THR A 144 -7.08 -7.05 -0.88
C THR A 144 -7.63 -6.19 -2.01
N ASN A 145 -8.95 -6.06 -2.09
CA ASN A 145 -9.60 -5.09 -2.96
C ASN A 145 -9.49 -3.70 -2.33
N HIS A 146 -8.81 -2.77 -3.03
CA HIS A 146 -8.57 -1.44 -2.46
C HIS A 146 -9.84 -0.64 -2.21
N ALA A 147 -10.92 -0.88 -2.98
CA ALA A 147 -12.20 -0.24 -2.73
C ALA A 147 -12.89 -0.69 -1.42
N ALA A 148 -12.40 -1.73 -0.76
CA ALA A 148 -12.93 -2.19 0.53
C ALA A 148 -12.20 -1.57 1.72
N ILE A 149 -10.87 -1.49 1.65
CA ILE A 149 -10.02 -1.11 2.79
C ILE A 149 -8.72 -0.42 2.36
N ASP A 150 -8.28 0.54 3.16
CA ASP A 150 -6.98 1.19 3.02
C ASP A 150 -5.85 0.46 3.77
N GLY A 151 -4.63 1.00 3.64
CA GLY A 151 -3.44 0.43 4.26
C GLY A 151 -3.54 0.32 5.78
N ARG A 152 -4.13 1.30 6.45
CA ARG A 152 -4.33 1.28 7.91
C ARG A 152 -5.29 0.17 8.34
N SER A 153 -6.39 0.02 7.60
CA SER A 153 -7.39 -1.03 7.85
C SER A 153 -6.82 -2.42 7.62
N VAL A 154 -5.99 -2.61 6.57
CA VAL A 154 -5.28 -3.88 6.35
C VAL A 154 -4.34 -4.19 7.52
N MET A 155 -3.59 -3.21 8.01
CA MET A 155 -2.68 -3.42 9.13
C MET A 155 -3.41 -3.68 10.44
N HIS A 156 -4.61 -3.11 10.65
CA HIS A 156 -5.47 -3.46 11.77
C HIS A 156 -5.90 -4.94 11.69
N PHE A 157 -6.38 -5.38 10.53
CA PHE A 157 -6.72 -6.79 10.29
C PHE A 157 -5.52 -7.72 10.55
N MET A 158 -4.35 -7.40 9.99
CA MET A 158 -3.14 -8.24 10.16
C MET A 158 -2.68 -8.36 11.60
N ARG A 159 -2.70 -7.25 12.37
CA ARG A 159 -2.38 -7.28 13.80
C ARG A 159 -3.38 -8.13 14.59
N SER A 160 -4.66 -7.99 14.29
CA SER A 160 -5.71 -8.77 14.93
C SER A 160 -5.53 -10.26 14.65
N TRP A 161 -5.26 -10.62 13.38
CA TRP A 161 -5.01 -12.01 13.00
C TRP A 161 -3.75 -12.58 13.66
N ALA A 162 -2.64 -11.84 13.61
CA ALA A 162 -1.40 -12.25 14.26
C ALA A 162 -1.56 -12.40 15.79
N SER A 163 -2.28 -11.48 16.42
CA SER A 163 -2.57 -11.56 17.86
C SER A 163 -3.41 -12.78 18.20
N ALA A 164 -4.47 -13.06 17.43
CA ALA A 164 -5.29 -14.24 17.61
C ALA A 164 -4.50 -15.55 17.40
N CYS A 165 -3.51 -15.54 16.50
CA CYS A 165 -2.67 -16.71 16.24
C CYS A 165 -1.70 -17.01 17.39
N ARG A 166 -1.14 -15.98 18.04
CA ARG A 166 -0.22 -16.14 19.18
C ARG A 166 -0.91 -16.49 20.49
N ALA A 167 -2.16 -16.14 20.63
CA ALA A 167 -2.86 -16.27 21.89
C ALA A 167 -3.14 -17.73 22.23
N ALA A 168 -2.68 -18.18 23.41
CA ALA A 168 -3.05 -19.47 23.98
C ALA A 168 -4.51 -19.45 24.48
N GLU A 169 -5.03 -18.28 24.82
CA GLU A 169 -6.40 -18.02 25.27
C GLU A 169 -7.03 -16.92 24.41
N PRO A 170 -8.36 -16.83 24.31
CA PRO A 170 -9.02 -15.75 23.58
C PRO A 170 -8.56 -14.38 24.05
N VAL A 171 -8.04 -13.57 23.12
CA VAL A 171 -7.63 -12.18 23.39
C VAL A 171 -8.76 -11.27 22.96
N GLU A 172 -9.07 -10.27 23.78
CA GLU A 172 -9.98 -9.20 23.37
C GLU A 172 -9.28 -8.34 22.30
N LEU A 173 -9.66 -8.57 21.05
CA LEU A 173 -9.16 -7.81 19.91
C LEU A 173 -9.86 -6.46 19.85
N ILE A 174 -9.14 -5.43 19.41
CA ILE A 174 -9.75 -4.14 19.09
C ILE A 174 -10.67 -4.36 17.88
N ARG A 175 -11.98 -4.31 18.11
CA ARG A 175 -12.98 -4.57 17.07
C ARG A 175 -12.98 -3.47 16.03
N PRO A 176 -13.10 -3.82 14.74
CA PRO A 176 -13.26 -2.83 13.70
C PRO A 176 -14.60 -2.11 13.80
N SER A 177 -14.61 -0.83 13.47
CA SER A 177 -15.82 -0.03 13.32
C SER A 177 -16.21 0.05 11.85
N PHE A 178 -17.46 -0.27 11.53
CA PHE A 178 -18.03 -0.18 10.17
C PHE A 178 -18.97 1.02 10.02
N ASP A 179 -19.05 1.89 11.02
CA ASP A 179 -19.94 3.04 10.98
C ASP A 179 -19.45 4.07 9.93
N ARG A 180 -20.22 4.16 8.85
CA ARG A 180 -19.99 5.08 7.73
C ARG A 180 -20.83 6.35 7.82
N SER A 181 -21.61 6.53 8.87
CA SER A 181 -22.55 7.66 9.04
C SER A 181 -21.86 9.02 9.07
N SER A 182 -20.60 9.05 9.56
CA SER A 182 -19.77 10.25 9.61
C SER A 182 -19.23 10.68 8.24
N VAL A 183 -19.29 9.82 7.23
CA VAL A 183 -18.84 10.11 5.86
C VAL A 183 -20.04 10.59 5.02
N LYS A 184 -20.75 11.60 5.48
CA LYS A 184 -22.01 12.10 4.87
C LYS A 184 -21.84 12.72 3.48
N LEU A 185 -20.63 13.17 3.11
CA LEU A 185 -20.35 13.78 1.81
C LEU A 185 -20.46 12.79 0.62
N ALA A 186 -20.44 11.49 0.90
CA ALA A 186 -20.59 10.47 -0.11
C ALA A 186 -22.02 10.34 -0.69
N GLN A 187 -23.02 10.97 -0.08
CA GLN A 187 -24.41 10.89 -0.52
C GLN A 187 -24.78 11.88 -1.64
N THR A 188 -23.92 12.82 -1.98
CA THR A 188 -24.22 13.88 -2.97
C THR A 188 -23.89 13.50 -4.42
N ILE A 189 -23.08 12.46 -4.64
CA ILE A 189 -22.75 11.97 -5.99
C ILE A 189 -23.18 10.50 -6.07
N SER A 190 -24.05 10.17 -7.04
CA SER A 190 -24.41 8.76 -7.23
C SER A 190 -23.17 7.95 -7.62
N PRO A 191 -23.02 6.69 -7.17
CA PRO A 191 -21.91 5.82 -7.58
C PRO A 191 -21.81 5.66 -9.10
N ARG A 192 -22.94 5.75 -9.81
CA ARG A 192 -22.98 5.71 -11.28
C ARG A 192 -22.38 6.96 -11.91
N ASP A 193 -22.67 8.15 -11.38
CA ASP A 193 -22.13 9.42 -11.88
C ASP A 193 -20.65 9.53 -11.51
N PHE A 194 -20.28 9.06 -10.31
CA PHE A 194 -18.91 8.98 -9.87
C PHE A 194 -18.08 8.00 -10.73
N LYS A 195 -18.61 6.81 -11.00
CA LYS A 195 -18.01 5.84 -11.91
C LYS A 195 -17.82 6.45 -13.31
N LYS A 196 -18.84 7.12 -13.83
CA LYS A 196 -18.79 7.79 -15.13
C LYS A 196 -17.76 8.94 -15.16
N PHE A 197 -17.67 9.72 -14.08
CA PHE A 197 -16.65 10.75 -13.90
C PHE A 197 -15.25 10.13 -13.92
N PHE A 198 -15.03 9.04 -13.16
CA PHE A 198 -13.75 8.34 -13.13
C PHE A 198 -13.44 7.57 -14.41
N GLU A 199 -14.41 6.95 -15.03
CA GLU A 199 -14.22 6.31 -16.34
C GLU A 199 -13.77 7.33 -17.40
N ASN A 200 -14.30 8.54 -17.38
CA ASN A 200 -13.85 9.61 -18.27
C ASN A 200 -12.41 10.07 -17.94
N ILE A 201 -12.03 10.09 -16.66
CA ILE A 201 -10.65 10.41 -16.23
C ILE A 201 -9.70 9.25 -16.52
N LEU A 202 -10.16 7.99 -16.38
CA LEU A 202 -9.36 6.80 -16.54
C LEU A 202 -9.34 6.23 -17.98
N GLN A 203 -10.27 6.66 -18.85
CA GLN A 203 -10.29 6.24 -20.26
C GLN A 203 -9.03 6.62 -21.04
N ASP A 204 -8.28 7.59 -20.57
CA ASP A 204 -6.98 7.99 -21.12
C ASP A 204 -5.78 7.25 -20.48
N ASN A 205 -6.08 6.37 -19.53
CA ASN A 205 -5.04 5.55 -18.93
C ASN A 205 -4.87 4.27 -19.75
N SER A 206 -3.79 4.23 -20.50
CA SER A 206 -3.20 2.96 -20.94
C SER A 206 -3.30 1.95 -19.81
N PRO A 207 -3.64 0.68 -20.08
CA PRO A 207 -3.72 -0.32 -19.04
C PRO A 207 -2.46 -0.18 -18.17
N VAL A 208 -2.66 -0.19 -16.86
CA VAL A 208 -1.52 -0.27 -15.94
C VAL A 208 -0.81 -1.56 -16.32
N VAL A 209 0.15 -1.41 -17.21
CA VAL A 209 1.02 -2.52 -17.58
C VAL A 209 1.78 -2.80 -16.32
N THR A 210 1.33 -3.83 -15.60
CA THR A 210 2.21 -4.52 -14.67
C THR A 210 3.24 -5.16 -15.57
N ASP A 211 4.30 -4.40 -15.90
CA ASP A 211 5.37 -4.90 -16.72
C ASP A 211 6.04 -6.04 -15.96
N ASP A 212 5.84 -7.26 -16.44
CA ASP A 212 6.44 -8.45 -15.83
C ASP A 212 7.96 -8.41 -15.89
N ASN A 213 8.51 -7.56 -16.75
CA ASN A 213 9.94 -7.30 -16.84
C ASN A 213 10.42 -6.24 -15.85
N ALA A 214 9.52 -5.60 -15.11
CA ALA A 214 9.93 -4.68 -14.07
C ALA A 214 10.66 -5.43 -12.95
N VAL A 215 11.65 -4.76 -12.39
CA VAL A 215 12.35 -5.19 -11.18
C VAL A 215 11.86 -4.41 -9.98
N LEU A 216 11.73 -5.11 -8.86
CA LEU A 216 11.48 -4.54 -7.55
C LEU A 216 12.80 -4.50 -6.77
N ALA A 217 13.06 -3.38 -6.12
CA ALA A 217 14.17 -3.26 -5.17
C ALA A 217 13.74 -2.50 -3.94
N THR A 218 14.31 -2.86 -2.79
CA THR A 218 14.07 -2.16 -1.53
C THR A 218 15.31 -1.38 -1.15
N PHE A 219 15.10 -0.12 -0.79
CA PHE A 219 16.12 0.79 -0.30
C PHE A 219 15.89 1.07 1.18
N LYS A 220 16.97 1.08 1.95
CA LYS A 220 16.96 1.49 3.35
C LYS A 220 17.54 2.88 3.48
N VAL A 221 16.86 3.72 4.24
CA VAL A 221 17.37 5.03 4.67
C VAL A 221 17.47 4.98 6.18
N SER A 222 18.68 4.98 6.69
CA SER A 222 18.91 4.91 8.13
C SER A 222 18.36 6.14 8.84
N LYS A 223 18.10 6.02 10.12
CA LYS A 223 17.72 7.18 10.95
C LYS A 223 18.75 8.30 10.86
N ALA A 224 20.04 7.93 10.86
CA ALA A 224 21.14 8.89 10.74
C ALA A 224 21.12 9.65 9.41
N ASP A 225 20.88 8.94 8.30
CA ASP A 225 20.80 9.56 6.98
C ASP A 225 19.55 10.46 6.86
N ILE A 226 18.42 10.04 7.40
CA ILE A 226 17.20 10.87 7.48
C ILE A 226 17.47 12.17 8.22
N GLU A 227 18.16 12.12 9.37
CA GLU A 227 18.46 13.32 10.13
C GLU A 227 19.45 14.25 9.42
N LYS A 228 20.47 13.72 8.74
CA LYS A 228 21.35 14.50 7.88
C LYS A 228 20.60 15.18 6.73
N LEU A 229 19.74 14.42 6.02
CA LEU A 229 18.91 14.97 4.94
C LEU A 229 17.98 16.08 5.46
N LYS A 230 17.37 15.92 6.64
CA LYS A 230 16.57 16.97 7.27
C LYS A 230 17.39 18.20 7.60
N GLN A 231 18.61 18.04 8.13
CA GLN A 231 19.51 19.14 8.41
C GLN A 231 19.86 19.92 7.13
N ARG A 232 20.17 19.21 6.05
CA ARG A 232 20.46 19.81 4.75
C ARG A 232 19.31 20.68 4.24
N VAL A 233 18.08 20.16 4.24
CA VAL A 233 16.92 20.90 3.75
C VAL A 233 16.40 21.96 4.73
N SER A 234 16.83 21.93 6.00
CA SER A 234 16.29 22.77 7.06
C SER A 234 16.48 24.28 6.84
N ALA A 235 17.53 24.68 6.14
CA ALA A 235 17.81 26.09 5.82
C ALA A 235 16.72 26.70 4.91
N VAL A 236 16.09 25.88 4.05
CA VAL A 236 15.07 26.32 3.10
C VAL A 236 13.67 26.01 3.61
N VAL A 237 13.47 24.79 4.13
CA VAL A 237 12.15 24.22 4.42
C VAL A 237 11.77 24.34 5.90
N GLY A 238 12.75 24.59 6.79
CA GLY A 238 12.56 24.52 8.22
C GLY A 238 12.37 23.07 8.71
N ILE A 239 11.47 22.83 9.68
CA ILE A 239 11.22 21.50 10.21
C ILE A 239 10.46 20.66 9.18
N CYS A 240 11.05 19.58 8.68
CA CYS A 240 10.41 18.68 7.75
C CYS A 240 10.25 17.24 8.31
N SER A 241 9.30 16.50 7.74
CA SER A 241 9.05 15.10 8.13
C SER A 241 10.00 14.15 7.40
N SER A 242 10.25 12.98 8.00
CA SER A 242 10.98 11.88 7.32
C SER A 242 10.28 11.48 6.01
N PHE A 243 8.95 11.48 6.01
CA PHE A 243 8.15 11.24 4.80
C PHE A 243 8.50 12.24 3.69
N SER A 244 8.50 13.55 4.00
CA SER A 244 8.73 14.60 2.99
C SER A 244 10.13 14.50 2.39
N VAL A 245 11.16 14.35 3.22
CA VAL A 245 12.53 14.31 2.72
C VAL A 245 12.83 13.02 1.95
N THR A 246 12.36 11.84 2.43
CA THR A 246 12.56 10.59 1.70
C THR A 246 11.81 10.58 0.36
N SER A 247 10.57 11.08 0.34
CA SER A 247 9.80 11.19 -0.90
C SER A 247 10.41 12.16 -1.90
N ALA A 248 10.95 13.30 -1.44
CA ALA A 248 11.65 14.25 -2.29
C ALA A 248 12.91 13.64 -2.92
N CYS A 249 13.75 12.97 -2.10
CA CYS A 249 14.95 12.28 -2.60
C CYS A 249 14.59 11.23 -3.66
N ALA A 250 13.55 10.43 -3.42
CA ALA A 250 13.11 9.40 -4.35
C ALA A 250 12.56 10.03 -5.66
N TRP A 251 11.76 11.10 -5.55
CA TRP A 251 11.18 11.76 -6.72
C TRP A 251 12.26 12.35 -7.65
N VAL A 252 13.17 13.12 -7.08
CA VAL A 252 14.28 13.71 -7.83
C VAL A 252 15.19 12.64 -8.43
N SER A 253 15.47 11.57 -7.68
CA SER A 253 16.29 10.45 -8.17
C SER A 253 15.63 9.70 -9.32
N LEU A 254 14.30 9.53 -9.30
CA LEU A 254 13.55 8.92 -10.38
C LEU A 254 13.62 9.75 -11.67
N LEU A 255 13.44 11.07 -11.55
CA LEU A 255 13.54 11.97 -12.70
C LEU A 255 14.94 11.96 -13.28
N ARG A 256 15.98 12.00 -12.46
CA ARG A 256 17.38 11.91 -12.91
C ARG A 256 17.67 10.57 -13.61
N ALA A 257 17.06 9.47 -13.16
CA ALA A 257 17.20 8.16 -13.77
C ALA A 257 16.58 8.07 -15.18
N ARG A 258 15.58 8.90 -15.46
CA ARG A 258 14.87 8.94 -16.76
C ARG A 258 15.50 9.83 -17.81
N ASP A 259 16.52 10.60 -17.44
CA ASP A 259 17.30 11.49 -18.32
C ASP A 259 16.46 12.46 -19.20
N TYR A 260 16.05 13.57 -18.58
CA TYR A 260 15.23 14.62 -19.24
C TYR A 260 16.04 15.75 -19.89
N ASN A 261 17.29 15.53 -20.31
CA ASN A 261 18.20 16.57 -20.81
C ASN A 261 17.61 17.48 -21.91
N ASN A 262 16.50 17.09 -22.55
CA ASN A 262 15.86 17.86 -23.62
C ASN A 262 14.37 18.17 -23.36
N LYS A 263 13.85 18.01 -22.14
CA LYS A 263 12.41 18.17 -21.81
C LYS A 263 12.19 19.18 -20.67
N SER A 264 12.76 20.36 -20.77
CA SER A 264 12.67 21.40 -19.73
C SER A 264 11.23 21.87 -19.42
N GLU A 265 10.31 21.74 -20.38
CA GLU A 265 8.91 22.15 -20.22
C GLU A 265 7.98 21.01 -19.75
N THR A 266 8.53 19.82 -19.47
CA THR A 266 7.73 18.70 -18.95
C THR A 266 7.31 18.94 -17.51
N ARG A 267 6.03 18.66 -17.23
CA ARG A 267 5.49 18.71 -15.86
C ARG A 267 5.59 17.35 -15.21
N ALA A 268 6.08 17.36 -13.98
CA ALA A 268 6.10 16.19 -13.11
C ALA A 268 5.09 16.35 -11.98
N VAL A 269 4.36 15.28 -11.66
CA VAL A 269 3.38 15.26 -10.59
C VAL A 269 3.66 14.11 -9.65
N LEU A 270 3.87 14.45 -8.37
CA LEU A 270 3.92 13.48 -7.29
C LEU A 270 2.56 13.41 -6.59
N ASN A 271 2.06 12.19 -6.41
CA ASN A 271 0.85 11.89 -5.66
C ASN A 271 1.17 11.12 -4.37
N PHE A 272 0.48 11.44 -3.31
CA PHE A 272 0.42 10.63 -2.09
C PHE A 272 -0.96 10.71 -1.45
N SER A 273 -1.31 9.73 -0.62
CA SER A 273 -2.59 9.71 0.08
C SER A 273 -2.44 10.07 1.56
N ALA A 274 -3.31 10.94 2.06
CA ALA A 274 -3.35 11.33 3.46
C ALA A 274 -4.54 10.70 4.19
N ASP A 275 -4.29 10.08 5.36
CA ASP A 275 -5.36 9.60 6.25
C ASP A 275 -6.16 10.78 6.81
N CYS A 276 -7.46 10.78 6.53
CA CYS A 276 -8.38 11.85 6.93
C CYS A 276 -9.26 11.51 8.13
N ARG A 277 -9.12 10.33 8.77
CA ARG A 277 -9.98 9.93 9.90
C ARG A 277 -10.05 10.98 10.99
N ALA A 278 -8.91 11.55 11.38
CA ALA A 278 -8.83 12.58 12.40
C ALA A 278 -9.21 13.99 11.92
N ARG A 279 -9.35 14.18 10.60
CA ARG A 279 -9.65 15.48 9.96
C ARG A 279 -11.14 15.67 9.61
N LEU A 280 -11.90 14.59 9.61
CA LEU A 280 -13.35 14.65 9.41
C LEU A 280 -14.06 15.26 10.62
N SER A 281 -15.24 15.82 10.39
CA SER A 281 -16.14 16.31 11.46
C SER A 281 -17.53 15.69 11.26
N PRO A 282 -17.96 14.78 12.13
CA PRO A 282 -17.22 14.19 13.26
C PRO A 282 -16.04 13.31 12.81
N ARG A 283 -15.03 13.15 13.68
CA ARG A 283 -13.87 12.30 13.44
C ARG A 283 -14.27 10.82 13.33
N LEU A 284 -13.63 10.08 12.44
CA LEU A 284 -13.72 8.64 12.44
C LEU A 284 -12.79 8.03 13.49
N PRO A 285 -13.22 6.94 14.14
CA PRO A 285 -12.37 6.24 15.10
C PRO A 285 -11.15 5.61 14.41
N PRO A 286 -10.04 5.42 15.15
CA PRO A 286 -8.83 4.80 14.59
C PRO A 286 -9.05 3.40 14.02
N GLU A 287 -10.00 2.65 14.58
CA GLU A 287 -10.42 1.30 14.20
C GLU A 287 -11.43 1.26 13.05
N TYR A 288 -11.80 2.41 12.45
CA TYR A 288 -12.66 2.43 11.28
C TYR A 288 -12.09 1.57 10.14
N LEU A 289 -12.87 0.57 9.72
CA LEU A 289 -12.56 -0.33 8.62
C LEU A 289 -13.18 0.19 7.31
N GLY A 290 -12.35 0.59 6.40
CA GLY A 290 -12.70 1.17 5.11
C GLY A 290 -11.62 2.12 4.62
N ASN A 291 -11.89 2.84 3.54
CA ASN A 291 -11.02 3.90 3.08
C ASN A 291 -11.40 5.25 3.72
N CYS A 292 -10.37 6.00 4.10
CA CYS A 292 -10.51 7.40 4.50
C CYS A 292 -9.26 8.18 4.06
N LEU A 293 -8.99 8.18 2.76
CA LEU A 293 -7.78 8.71 2.16
C LEU A 293 -8.10 9.88 1.22
N LYS A 294 -7.44 11.02 1.44
CA LYS A 294 -7.46 12.15 0.51
C LYS A 294 -6.24 12.07 -0.41
N PRO A 295 -6.42 12.08 -1.75
CA PRO A 295 -5.31 12.22 -2.67
C PRO A 295 -4.71 13.63 -2.58
N CYS A 296 -3.39 13.70 -2.58
CA CYS A 296 -2.60 14.94 -2.48
C CYS A 296 -1.63 14.99 -3.65
N PHE A 297 -1.49 16.16 -4.26
CA PHE A 297 -0.71 16.32 -5.48
C PHE A 297 0.30 17.46 -5.34
N CYS A 298 1.54 17.16 -5.68
CA CYS A 298 2.62 18.14 -5.85
C CYS A 298 2.96 18.22 -7.33
N GLU A 299 2.87 19.41 -7.91
CA GLU A 299 3.16 19.67 -9.32
C GLU A 299 4.37 20.59 -9.44
N ALA A 300 5.32 20.24 -10.31
CA ALA A 300 6.50 21.02 -10.58
C ALA A 300 6.97 20.86 -12.03
N MET A 301 7.79 21.76 -12.50
CA MET A 301 8.53 21.57 -13.75
C MET A 301 9.68 20.59 -13.51
N VAL A 302 9.94 19.72 -14.47
CA VAL A 302 11.10 18.80 -14.40
C VAL A 302 12.40 19.58 -14.27
N SER A 303 12.54 20.76 -14.93
CA SER A 303 13.70 21.64 -14.81
C SER A 303 14.01 22.03 -13.36
N ASP A 304 12.99 22.38 -12.57
CA ASP A 304 13.16 22.80 -11.19
C ASP A 304 13.60 21.63 -10.29
N LEU A 305 13.04 20.45 -10.54
CA LEU A 305 13.38 19.21 -9.81
C LEU A 305 14.77 18.66 -10.19
N MET A 306 15.26 18.97 -11.39
CA MET A 306 16.58 18.55 -11.87
C MET A 306 17.69 19.52 -11.46
N ALA A 307 17.36 20.70 -10.96
CA ALA A 307 18.32 21.70 -10.48
C ALA A 307 19.17 21.15 -9.33
N GLU A 308 20.24 21.86 -8.99
CA GLU A 308 21.16 21.48 -7.91
C GLU A 308 20.45 21.39 -6.56
N ASP A 309 19.52 22.29 -6.30
CA ASP A 309 18.66 22.39 -5.12
C ASP A 309 17.30 21.66 -5.29
N GLY A 310 17.16 20.83 -6.30
CA GLY A 310 15.89 20.15 -6.64
C GLY A 310 15.31 19.29 -5.52
N VAL A 311 16.13 18.72 -4.63
CA VAL A 311 15.67 17.95 -3.46
C VAL A 311 15.04 18.86 -2.43
N GLU A 312 15.66 20.01 -2.16
CA GLU A 312 15.16 21.05 -1.26
C GLU A 312 13.83 21.60 -1.76
N PHE A 313 13.76 21.93 -3.06
CA PHE A 313 12.55 22.40 -3.73
C PHE A 313 11.42 21.35 -3.65
N ALA A 314 11.69 20.08 -3.97
CA ALA A 314 10.71 19.00 -3.87
C ALA A 314 10.21 18.80 -2.43
N CYS A 315 11.12 18.88 -1.45
CA CYS A 315 10.78 18.75 -0.03
C CYS A 315 9.87 19.89 0.44
N GLU A 316 10.15 21.12 0.05
CA GLU A 316 9.31 22.29 0.35
C GLU A 316 7.90 22.12 -0.23
N LEU A 317 7.81 21.71 -1.48
CA LEU A 317 6.54 21.50 -2.17
C LEU A 317 5.69 20.42 -1.49
N ILE A 318 6.29 19.27 -1.14
CA ILE A 318 5.60 18.19 -0.42
C ILE A 318 5.15 18.69 0.95
N GLN A 319 5.99 19.41 1.68
CA GLN A 319 5.66 19.92 3.00
C GLN A 319 4.55 20.97 2.96
N LYS A 320 4.56 21.86 1.98
CA LYS A 320 3.48 22.82 1.74
C LYS A 320 2.15 22.11 1.49
N THR A 321 2.16 21.05 0.67
CA THR A 321 0.98 20.23 0.39
C THR A 321 0.47 19.53 1.65
N VAL A 322 1.37 18.98 2.47
CA VAL A 322 1.00 18.37 3.77
C VAL A 322 0.42 19.39 4.74
N LYS A 323 0.94 20.61 4.77
CA LYS A 323 0.43 21.71 5.62
C LYS A 323 -0.98 22.13 5.20
N GLN A 324 -1.23 22.24 3.91
CA GLN A 324 -2.55 22.59 3.37
C GLN A 324 -3.65 21.58 3.74
N LEU A 325 -3.29 20.31 4.00
CA LEU A 325 -4.25 19.32 4.52
C LEU A 325 -4.85 19.68 5.88
N SER A 326 -4.16 20.48 6.68
CA SER A 326 -4.63 20.89 8.01
C SER A 326 -5.50 22.14 7.95
N GLU A 327 -5.48 22.86 6.83
CA GLU A 327 -6.10 24.15 6.64
C GLU A 327 -7.31 24.10 5.69
N GLY A 328 -7.38 23.07 4.81
CA GLY A 328 -8.41 22.91 3.79
C GLY A 328 -9.46 21.84 4.09
N GLU A 329 -10.54 21.86 3.33
CA GLU A 329 -11.57 20.82 3.40
C GLU A 329 -11.05 19.49 2.81
N VAL A 330 -11.51 18.38 3.39
CA VAL A 330 -11.11 17.03 2.95
C VAL A 330 -11.47 16.78 1.48
N MET A 331 -12.53 17.40 0.99
CA MET A 331 -13.05 17.21 -0.38
C MET A 331 -12.42 18.15 -1.44
N GLU A 332 -11.58 19.09 -1.05
CA GLU A 332 -10.90 19.98 -2.01
C GLU A 332 -9.77 19.27 -2.76
N GLY A 333 -9.56 19.66 -4.01
CA GLY A 333 -8.41 19.21 -4.83
C GLY A 333 -8.58 17.84 -5.50
N TRP A 334 -9.76 17.23 -5.43
CA TRP A 334 -10.02 15.93 -6.07
C TRP A 334 -10.06 16.04 -7.61
N GLU A 335 -10.36 17.22 -8.16
CA GLU A 335 -10.27 17.52 -9.59
C GLU A 335 -8.85 17.32 -10.15
N LYS A 336 -7.84 17.43 -9.30
CA LYS A 336 -6.43 17.20 -9.67
C LYS A 336 -6.11 15.74 -10.00
N LEU A 337 -7.01 14.79 -9.72
CA LEU A 337 -6.88 13.40 -10.19
C LEU A 337 -6.80 13.33 -11.71
N ALA A 338 -7.59 14.15 -12.43
CA ALA A 338 -7.52 14.22 -13.89
C ALA A 338 -6.17 14.78 -14.37
N MET A 339 -5.65 15.80 -13.69
CA MET A 339 -4.33 16.36 -13.97
C MET A 339 -3.22 15.31 -13.75
N PHE A 340 -3.29 14.57 -12.65
CA PHE A 340 -2.33 13.50 -12.36
C PHE A 340 -2.40 12.38 -13.41
N ALA A 341 -3.62 12.00 -13.82
CA ALA A 341 -3.82 10.99 -14.87
C ALA A 341 -3.21 11.41 -16.21
N ALA A 342 -3.31 12.69 -16.57
CA ALA A 342 -2.80 13.26 -17.82
C ALA A 342 -1.31 13.66 -17.78
N ALA A 343 -0.67 13.68 -16.62
CA ALA A 343 0.72 14.10 -16.50
C ALA A 343 1.66 13.11 -17.20
N GLU A 344 2.63 13.62 -17.96
CA GLU A 344 3.65 12.79 -18.61
C GLU A 344 4.53 12.08 -17.58
N GLU A 345 4.94 12.82 -16.54
CA GLU A 345 5.78 12.31 -15.47
C GLU A 345 5.00 12.19 -14.16
N ARG A 346 4.84 10.97 -13.71
CA ARG A 346 4.06 10.64 -12.52
C ARG A 346 4.84 9.76 -11.56
N MET A 347 4.73 10.10 -10.28
CA MET A 347 5.16 9.21 -9.20
C MET A 347 4.08 9.15 -8.13
N SER A 348 3.75 7.96 -7.66
CA SER A 348 2.90 7.78 -6.49
C SER A 348 3.72 7.27 -5.31
N VAL A 349 3.50 7.89 -4.15
CA VAL A 349 4.06 7.44 -2.87
C VAL A 349 2.96 6.75 -2.09
N ASN A 350 3.10 5.45 -1.92
CA ASN A 350 2.16 4.58 -1.23
C ASN A 350 2.71 4.16 0.13
N GLY A 351 1.87 3.53 0.96
CA GLY A 351 2.30 3.01 2.26
C GLY A 351 2.58 4.10 3.29
N SER A 352 3.15 3.69 4.40
CA SER A 352 3.56 4.59 5.48
C SER A 352 4.58 3.91 6.41
N PRO A 353 5.65 4.60 6.78
CA PRO A 353 6.61 4.09 7.75
C PRO A 353 6.05 4.02 9.19
N ARG A 354 4.78 4.37 9.39
CA ARG A 354 4.08 4.32 10.68
C ARG A 354 3.15 3.12 10.81
N PHE A 355 3.11 2.26 9.81
CA PHE A 355 2.20 1.11 9.83
C PHE A 355 2.66 -0.01 10.75
N GLY A 356 3.93 -0.09 11.14
CA GLY A 356 4.47 -1.17 11.97
C GLY A 356 4.28 -2.52 11.27
N ALA A 357 4.62 -2.60 9.99
CA ALA A 357 4.44 -3.80 9.20
C ALA A 357 5.37 -4.93 9.66
N TYR A 358 6.57 -4.57 10.11
CA TYR A 358 7.52 -5.53 10.68
C TYR A 358 7.18 -5.96 12.13
N ASP A 359 6.13 -5.40 12.75
CA ASP A 359 5.65 -5.86 14.07
C ASP A 359 4.60 -6.97 13.98
N ILE A 360 4.27 -7.45 12.79
CA ILE A 360 3.29 -8.53 12.57
C ILE A 360 3.93 -9.89 12.88
N ASP A 361 3.80 -10.35 14.11
CA ASP A 361 4.32 -11.63 14.59
C ASP A 361 3.17 -12.60 14.88
N PHE A 362 3.14 -13.72 14.16
CA PHE A 362 2.16 -14.79 14.32
C PHE A 362 2.53 -15.85 15.37
N GLY A 363 3.67 -15.68 16.06
CA GLY A 363 4.20 -16.62 17.04
C GLY A 363 5.48 -17.34 16.58
N TRP A 364 5.93 -17.06 15.36
CA TRP A 364 7.18 -17.59 14.79
C TRP A 364 8.23 -16.51 14.52
N GLY A 365 8.10 -15.37 15.19
CA GLY A 365 8.97 -14.20 15.04
C GLY A 365 8.38 -13.15 14.09
N LYS A 366 9.09 -12.03 13.97
CA LYS A 366 8.75 -10.93 13.09
C LYS A 366 9.08 -11.27 11.63
N PRO A 367 8.39 -10.67 10.64
CA PRO A 367 8.76 -10.86 9.25
C PRO A 367 10.18 -10.32 9.00
N VAL A 368 10.97 -11.07 8.24
CA VAL A 368 12.29 -10.64 7.78
C VAL A 368 12.20 -9.68 6.61
N LYS A 369 11.08 -9.70 5.89
CA LYS A 369 10.81 -8.80 4.77
C LYS A 369 9.30 -8.56 4.59
N VAL A 370 8.95 -7.32 4.24
CA VAL A 370 7.60 -6.94 3.80
C VAL A 370 7.72 -6.31 2.42
N ASP A 371 6.90 -6.78 1.45
CA ASP A 371 6.95 -6.35 0.06
C ASP A 371 5.57 -6.02 -0.53
N PHE A 372 5.57 -5.24 -1.62
CA PHE A 372 4.41 -4.92 -2.46
C PHE A 372 4.63 -5.42 -3.89
N PRO A 373 4.50 -6.72 -4.16
CA PRO A 373 4.92 -7.34 -5.43
C PRO A 373 4.19 -6.82 -6.67
N VAL A 374 3.03 -6.20 -6.50
CA VAL A 374 2.24 -5.61 -7.59
C VAL A 374 2.34 -4.08 -7.66
N LEU A 375 3.37 -3.49 -7.00
CA LEU A 375 3.61 -2.06 -7.06
C LEU A 375 3.74 -1.59 -8.52
N LYS A 376 2.99 -0.56 -8.91
CA LYS A 376 3.03 -0.01 -10.28
C LYS A 376 4.42 0.54 -10.59
N THR A 377 4.87 0.37 -11.83
CA THR A 377 6.16 0.91 -12.29
C THR A 377 6.19 2.43 -12.14
N GLY A 378 7.28 2.97 -11.61
CA GLY A 378 7.42 4.38 -11.27
C GLY A 378 6.78 4.80 -9.96
N CYS A 379 6.24 3.86 -9.17
CA CYS A 379 5.72 4.13 -7.82
C CYS A 379 6.69 3.64 -6.75
N ILE A 380 6.57 4.24 -5.56
CA ILE A 380 7.26 3.76 -4.36
C ILE A 380 6.24 3.38 -3.27
N ALA A 381 6.63 2.44 -2.42
CA ALA A 381 5.89 2.08 -1.23
C ALA A 381 6.78 2.24 0.01
N LEU A 382 6.39 3.13 0.91
CA LEU A 382 7.10 3.39 2.17
C LEU A 382 6.69 2.41 3.25
N LEU A 383 7.69 1.96 4.02
CA LEU A 383 7.55 1.04 5.14
C LEU A 383 8.39 1.52 6.33
N ASP A 384 8.03 1.05 7.53
CA ASP A 384 8.94 1.05 8.67
C ASP A 384 10.16 0.17 8.37
N CYS A 385 11.30 0.46 9.00
CA CYS A 385 12.50 -0.35 8.84
C CYS A 385 12.46 -1.54 9.82
N GLY A 386 12.69 -2.74 9.31
CA GLY A 386 12.59 -3.96 10.11
C GLY A 386 13.69 -4.11 11.15
N ASP A 387 14.86 -3.56 10.92
CA ASP A 387 16.06 -3.71 11.74
C ASP A 387 16.52 -2.42 12.47
N GLU A 388 15.91 -1.26 12.14
CA GLU A 388 16.28 0.01 12.76
C GLU A 388 15.05 0.89 13.09
N GLN A 389 14.84 1.17 14.36
CA GLN A 389 13.77 2.06 14.79
C GLN A 389 14.02 3.51 14.32
N GLY A 390 13.11 4.04 13.51
CA GLY A 390 13.19 5.39 12.96
C GLY A 390 13.86 5.48 11.59
N GLY A 391 14.42 4.38 11.07
CA GLY A 391 14.74 4.22 9.68
C GLY A 391 13.48 4.04 8.81
N ILE A 392 13.63 4.21 7.52
CA ILE A 392 12.58 4.00 6.52
C ILE A 392 13.09 3.02 5.48
N GLU A 393 12.26 2.05 5.15
CA GLU A 393 12.40 1.28 3.94
C GLU A 393 11.42 1.80 2.88
N PHE A 394 11.82 1.76 1.63
CA PHE A 394 10.88 1.91 0.53
C PHE A 394 11.20 0.93 -0.59
N GLU A 395 10.15 0.38 -1.14
CA GLU A 395 10.22 -0.44 -2.33
C GLU A 395 9.89 0.38 -3.56
N VAL A 396 10.60 0.15 -4.64
CA VAL A 396 10.37 0.80 -5.93
C VAL A 396 10.31 -0.26 -7.04
N ALA A 397 9.42 -0.05 -8.01
CA ALA A 397 9.29 -0.87 -9.20
C ALA A 397 9.71 -0.05 -10.42
N LEU A 398 10.74 -0.49 -11.15
CA LEU A 398 11.30 0.20 -12.32
C LEU A 398 11.73 -0.83 -13.39
N THR A 399 12.01 -0.36 -14.59
CA THR A 399 12.76 -1.18 -15.56
C THR A 399 14.19 -1.38 -15.06
N GLU A 400 14.88 -2.44 -15.49
CA GLU A 400 16.28 -2.69 -15.09
C GLU A 400 17.20 -1.48 -15.34
N LYS A 401 17.03 -0.85 -16.50
CA LYS A 401 17.81 0.35 -16.86
C LYS A 401 17.55 1.50 -15.90
N GLU A 402 16.27 1.82 -15.65
CA GLU A 402 15.91 2.88 -14.72
C GLU A 402 16.36 2.56 -13.30
N MET A 403 16.28 1.29 -12.86
CA MET A 403 16.67 0.88 -11.51
C MET A 403 18.16 1.11 -11.26
N LYS A 404 19.02 0.80 -12.23
CA LYS A 404 20.45 1.04 -12.13
C LYS A 404 20.77 2.53 -11.94
N GLU A 405 20.18 3.38 -12.78
CA GLU A 405 20.38 4.83 -12.71
C GLU A 405 19.74 5.42 -11.45
N PHE A 406 18.54 5.00 -11.09
CA PHE A 406 17.88 5.40 -9.86
C PHE A 406 18.74 5.12 -8.63
N ARG A 407 19.28 3.91 -8.54
CA ARG A 407 20.17 3.52 -7.43
C ARG A 407 21.38 4.45 -7.34
N ALA A 408 22.03 4.74 -8.45
CA ALA A 408 23.21 5.61 -8.48
C ALA A 408 22.85 7.04 -8.00
N HIS A 409 21.76 7.62 -8.51
CA HIS A 409 21.32 8.96 -8.13
C HIS A 409 20.83 9.03 -6.69
N PHE A 410 20.06 8.02 -6.24
CA PHE A 410 19.54 7.98 -4.88
C PHE A 410 20.68 7.87 -3.85
N MET A 411 21.64 6.99 -4.08
CA MET A 411 22.81 6.86 -3.20
C MET A 411 23.68 8.12 -3.18
N ALA A 412 23.82 8.80 -4.31
CA ALA A 412 24.53 10.08 -4.36
C ALA A 412 23.80 11.15 -3.51
N VAL A 413 22.47 11.25 -3.62
CA VAL A 413 21.67 12.21 -2.81
C VAL A 413 21.83 11.94 -1.31
N ILE A 414 21.79 10.68 -0.89
CA ILE A 414 21.96 10.32 0.54
C ILE A 414 23.38 10.60 1.02
N SER A 415 24.41 10.34 0.19
CA SER A 415 25.81 10.54 0.56
C SER A 415 26.19 12.04 0.67
N LEU A 416 25.45 12.93 0.04
CA LEU A 416 25.63 14.39 0.11
C LEU A 416 24.97 15.02 1.35
N GLY A 417 24.15 14.30 2.08
CA GLY A 417 23.59 14.66 3.39
C GLY A 417 24.55 14.24 4.50
#